data_8aa995c2c0531b965b0796098667fd68
#
_entry.id   8aa995c2c0531b965b0796098667fd68
#
_cell.length_a   1.000
_cell.length_b   1.000
_cell.length_c   1.000
_cell.angle_alpha   90.00
_cell.angle_beta   90.00
_cell.angle_gamma   90.00
#
_symmetry.space_group_name_H-M   'P 1'
#
loop_
_entity.id
_entity.type
_entity.pdbx_description
1 polymer ?
#
loop_
_entity_poly.entity_id
_entity_poly.type
_entity_poly.pdbx_seq_one_letter_code
_entity_poly.pdbx_strand_id
1 'polypeptide(L)'
;MSPAMPPCARRARRPRRGAKGLRRPQPSLHSSLHAGAHSNPRRSAGFTLVEVLVALAIVATALLAGVQATNALTRHAQREADVLLAQLCAENELVKVRLARQMPDVGDSTQACAQAGRQLAVAVHVRPTPNPSFRRVEAQVFDEGAHPVLRLATIVGRY
;
A
#
# COMPACT_ATOMS: atom_id res chain seq x y z
N MET A 1 3.97 31.81 -31.40
CA MET A 1 4.13 30.48 -31.98
C MET A 1 3.80 29.47 -30.90
N SER A 2 2.57 28.95 -30.90
CA SER A 2 2.09 27.94 -29.95
C SER A 2 2.36 26.56 -30.52
N PRO A 3 2.91 25.60 -29.75
CA PRO A 3 3.00 24.22 -30.20
C PRO A 3 1.66 23.50 -30.05
N ALA A 4 1.23 22.85 -31.10
CA ALA A 4 0.00 22.09 -31.22
C ALA A 4 0.05 20.80 -30.37
N MET A 5 -1.05 20.52 -29.66
CA MET A 5 -1.28 19.26 -28.97
C MET A 5 -1.52 18.10 -29.97
N PRO A 6 -0.99 16.90 -29.71
CA PRO A 6 -1.32 15.73 -30.51
C PRO A 6 -2.72 15.21 -30.19
N PRO A 7 -3.44 14.60 -31.18
CA PRO A 7 -4.81 14.14 -31.00
C PRO A 7 -4.88 12.83 -30.19
N CYS A 8 -5.87 12.75 -29.28
CA CYS A 8 -6.25 11.57 -28.53
C CYS A 8 -6.58 10.39 -29.47
N ALA A 9 -5.85 9.30 -29.33
CA ALA A 9 -6.13 8.03 -30.01
C ALA A 9 -7.47 7.45 -29.52
N ARG A 10 -8.44 7.34 -30.44
CA ARG A 10 -9.73 6.65 -30.25
C ARG A 10 -9.47 5.17 -29.96
N ARG A 11 -9.80 4.73 -28.73
CA ARG A 11 -9.86 3.32 -28.34
C ARG A 11 -10.93 2.62 -29.18
N ALA A 12 -10.50 1.72 -30.07
CA ALA A 12 -11.37 0.85 -30.83
C ALA A 12 -12.19 -0.06 -29.89
N ARG A 13 -13.52 -0.01 -30.04
CA ARG A 13 -14.46 -0.93 -29.40
C ARG A 13 -14.30 -2.32 -30.00
N ARG A 14 -13.90 -3.32 -29.21
CA ARG A 14 -13.94 -4.73 -29.59
C ARG A 14 -15.40 -5.20 -29.71
N PRO A 15 -15.77 -5.93 -30.78
CA PRO A 15 -17.10 -6.50 -30.92
C PRO A 15 -17.31 -7.63 -29.90
N ARG A 16 -18.43 -7.61 -29.19
CA ARG A 16 -18.90 -8.69 -28.33
C ARG A 16 -19.23 -9.90 -29.19
N ARG A 17 -18.47 -10.97 -29.05
CA ARG A 17 -18.81 -12.29 -29.62
C ARG A 17 -20.06 -12.81 -28.89
N GLY A 18 -21.08 -13.14 -29.70
CA GLY A 18 -22.36 -13.69 -29.29
C GLY A 18 -22.20 -14.99 -28.50
N ALA A 19 -22.83 -15.04 -27.36
CA ALA A 19 -23.01 -16.24 -26.57
C ALA A 19 -23.99 -17.15 -27.31
N LYS A 20 -23.48 -18.27 -27.85
CA LYS A 20 -24.31 -19.38 -28.35
C LYS A 20 -25.03 -20.01 -27.16
N GLY A 21 -26.34 -20.00 -27.21
CA GLY A 21 -27.23 -20.61 -26.23
C GLY A 21 -26.92 -22.09 -26.04
N LEU A 22 -26.48 -22.47 -24.85
CA LEU A 22 -26.50 -23.86 -24.40
C LEU A 22 -27.93 -24.20 -24.02
N ARG A 23 -28.59 -24.98 -24.89
CA ARG A 23 -29.83 -25.67 -24.57
C ARG A 23 -29.56 -26.59 -23.38
N ARG A 24 -30.17 -26.32 -22.24
CA ARG A 24 -30.23 -27.26 -21.11
C ARG A 24 -31.15 -28.42 -21.52
N PRO A 25 -30.73 -29.68 -21.40
CA PRO A 25 -31.64 -30.81 -21.48
C PRO A 25 -32.53 -30.81 -20.25
N GLN A 26 -33.85 -30.85 -20.49
CA GLN A 26 -34.84 -31.08 -19.43
C GLN A 26 -34.73 -32.53 -18.98
N PRO A 27 -34.68 -32.82 -17.68
CA PRO A 27 -34.83 -34.18 -17.20
C PRO A 27 -36.31 -34.55 -17.21
N SER A 28 -36.62 -35.60 -17.96
CA SER A 28 -37.91 -36.26 -17.98
C SER A 28 -38.35 -36.70 -16.59
N LEU A 29 -39.53 -36.26 -16.19
CA LEU A 29 -40.24 -36.73 -15.00
C LEU A 29 -40.63 -38.20 -15.21
N HIS A 30 -39.85 -39.14 -14.73
CA HIS A 30 -40.32 -40.46 -14.43
C HIS A 30 -40.75 -40.54 -12.97
N SER A 31 -42.06 -40.43 -12.78
CA SER A 31 -42.74 -40.83 -11.56
C SER A 31 -42.49 -42.32 -11.30
N SER A 32 -41.73 -42.63 -10.29
CA SER A 32 -41.78 -43.93 -9.62
C SER A 32 -42.04 -43.70 -8.14
N LEU A 33 -43.30 -43.85 -7.81
CA LEU A 33 -43.79 -44.05 -6.45
C LEU A 33 -43.14 -45.32 -5.88
N HIS A 34 -42.16 -45.19 -5.05
CA HIS A 34 -41.80 -46.17 -4.05
C HIS A 34 -41.88 -45.53 -2.68
N ALA A 35 -43.06 -45.68 -2.07
CA ALA A 35 -43.26 -45.53 -0.66
C ALA A 35 -42.46 -46.58 0.11
N GLY A 36 -41.32 -46.20 0.59
CA GLY A 36 -40.52 -46.92 1.57
C GLY A 36 -40.15 -45.95 2.67
N ALA A 37 -41.09 -45.69 3.58
CA ALA A 37 -40.83 -44.94 4.79
C ALA A 37 -39.92 -45.73 5.72
N HIS A 38 -38.62 -45.76 5.42
CA HIS A 38 -37.63 -46.11 6.45
C HIS A 38 -37.44 -44.84 7.29
N SER A 39 -38.21 -44.72 8.33
CA SER A 39 -37.97 -43.82 9.45
C SER A 39 -36.70 -44.31 10.15
N ASN A 40 -35.55 -43.88 9.63
CA ASN A 40 -34.31 -44.03 10.32
C ASN A 40 -34.36 -43.09 11.54
N PRO A 41 -34.40 -43.60 12.77
CA PRO A 41 -34.38 -42.77 13.96
C PRO A 41 -33.02 -42.02 13.93
N ARG A 42 -33.05 -40.77 13.53
CA ARG A 42 -31.91 -39.90 13.72
C ARG A 42 -31.63 -39.88 15.22
N ARG A 43 -30.67 -40.68 15.65
CA ARG A 43 -30.11 -40.57 16.99
C ARG A 43 -29.65 -39.13 17.12
N SER A 44 -30.35 -38.34 17.90
CA SER A 44 -29.89 -37.02 18.33
C SER A 44 -28.63 -37.26 19.18
N ALA A 45 -27.48 -37.31 18.52
CA ALA A 45 -26.19 -37.33 19.18
C ALA A 45 -26.08 -35.96 19.87
N GLY A 46 -26.21 -35.95 21.18
CA GLY A 46 -25.90 -34.76 21.98
C GLY A 46 -24.41 -34.45 21.83
N PHE A 47 -24.07 -33.16 21.74
CA PHE A 47 -22.67 -32.77 21.73
C PHE A 47 -21.99 -33.14 23.03
N THR A 48 -20.79 -33.68 22.92
CA THR A 48 -19.97 -33.97 24.10
C THR A 48 -19.33 -32.69 24.61
N LEU A 49 -19.14 -32.59 25.93
CA LEU A 49 -18.50 -31.44 26.55
C LEU A 49 -17.09 -31.21 25.94
N VAL A 50 -16.37 -32.31 25.65
CA VAL A 50 -15.03 -32.24 25.04
C VAL A 50 -15.07 -31.64 23.63
N GLU A 51 -16.09 -31.92 22.84
CA GLU A 51 -16.25 -31.39 21.49
C GLU A 51 -16.46 -29.86 21.53
N VAL A 52 -17.26 -29.38 22.47
CA VAL A 52 -17.48 -27.95 22.68
C VAL A 52 -16.18 -27.25 23.12
N LEU A 53 -15.42 -27.87 24.02
CA LEU A 53 -14.15 -27.32 24.49
C LEU A 53 -13.13 -27.23 23.34
N VAL A 54 -13.02 -28.28 22.52
CA VAL A 54 -12.12 -28.28 21.36
C VAL A 54 -12.55 -27.24 20.33
N ALA A 55 -13.84 -27.13 20.04
CA ALA A 55 -14.35 -26.11 19.12
C ALA A 55 -14.04 -24.69 19.61
N LEU A 56 -14.25 -24.41 20.90
CA LEU A 56 -13.91 -23.12 21.49
C LEU A 56 -12.41 -22.84 21.45
N ALA A 57 -11.57 -23.83 21.70
CA ALA A 57 -10.11 -23.66 21.60
C ALA A 57 -9.67 -23.30 20.17
N ILE A 58 -10.23 -23.94 19.16
CA ILE A 58 -9.94 -23.65 17.74
C ILE A 58 -10.39 -22.22 17.40
N VAL A 59 -11.61 -21.83 17.80
CA VAL A 59 -12.12 -20.48 17.53
C VAL A 59 -11.29 -19.43 18.24
N ALA A 60 -10.92 -19.66 19.51
CA ALA A 60 -10.08 -18.73 20.26
C ALA A 60 -8.71 -18.51 19.60
N THR A 61 -8.06 -19.58 19.17
CA THR A 61 -6.76 -19.46 18.48
C THR A 61 -6.88 -18.75 17.14
N ALA A 62 -7.93 -19.00 16.37
CA ALA A 62 -8.19 -18.33 15.10
C ALA A 62 -8.44 -16.82 15.29
N LEU A 63 -9.20 -16.43 16.32
CA LEU A 63 -9.47 -15.02 16.63
C LEU A 63 -8.20 -14.30 17.07
N LEU A 64 -7.37 -14.90 17.92
CA LEU A 64 -6.09 -14.33 18.34
C LEU A 64 -5.16 -14.09 17.14
N ALA A 65 -5.06 -15.04 16.23
CA ALA A 65 -4.26 -14.90 15.01
C ALA A 65 -4.80 -13.76 14.12
N GLY A 66 -6.12 -13.64 13.98
CA GLY A 66 -6.77 -12.55 13.24
C GLY A 66 -6.46 -11.17 13.79
N VAL A 67 -6.55 -11.00 15.11
CA VAL A 67 -6.21 -9.73 15.79
C VAL A 67 -4.74 -9.36 15.58
N GLN A 68 -3.84 -10.33 15.71
CA GLN A 68 -2.41 -10.09 15.49
C GLN A 68 -2.11 -9.65 14.05
N ALA A 69 -2.73 -10.28 13.06
CA ALA A 69 -2.58 -9.93 11.65
C ALA A 69 -3.08 -8.50 11.38
N THR A 70 -4.25 -8.13 11.91
CA THR A 70 -4.81 -6.78 11.76
C THR A 70 -3.91 -5.72 12.37
N ASN A 71 -3.39 -5.96 13.58
CA ASN A 71 -2.46 -5.04 14.25
C ASN A 71 -1.13 -4.88 13.47
N ALA A 72 -0.65 -5.94 12.83
CA ALA A 72 0.54 -5.86 11.98
C ALA A 72 0.30 -4.99 10.76
N LEU A 73 -0.83 -5.17 10.07
CA LEU A 73 -1.22 -4.36 8.90
C LEU A 73 -1.39 -2.88 9.26
N THR A 74 -2.04 -2.58 10.38
CA THR A 74 -2.22 -1.18 10.83
C THR A 74 -0.87 -0.50 11.10
N ARG A 75 0.04 -1.18 11.78
CA ARG A 75 1.40 -0.64 12.01
C ARG A 75 2.18 -0.46 10.71
N HIS A 76 1.99 -1.34 9.73
CA HIS A 76 2.64 -1.21 8.42
C HIS A 76 2.12 0.03 7.69
N ALA A 77 0.80 0.21 7.61
CA ALA A 77 0.18 1.36 6.98
C ALA A 77 0.61 2.69 7.61
N GLN A 78 0.75 2.73 8.94
CA GLN A 78 1.25 3.92 9.63
C GLN A 78 2.70 4.26 9.23
N ARG A 79 3.59 3.27 9.18
CA ARG A 79 4.98 3.48 8.75
C ARG A 79 5.08 3.96 7.31
N GLU A 80 4.26 3.41 6.42
CA GLU A 80 4.22 3.85 5.02
C GLU A 80 3.76 5.30 4.91
N ALA A 81 2.74 5.71 5.68
CA ALA A 81 2.30 7.09 5.73
C ALA A 81 3.41 8.03 6.22
N ASP A 82 4.15 7.64 7.27
CA ASP A 82 5.26 8.43 7.79
C ASP A 82 6.39 8.60 6.77
N VAL A 83 6.73 7.54 6.05
CA VAL A 83 7.74 7.58 4.98
C VAL A 83 7.29 8.48 3.83
N LEU A 84 6.01 8.44 3.43
CA LEU A 84 5.49 9.32 2.38
C LEU A 84 5.55 10.81 2.78
N LEU A 85 5.20 11.14 4.03
CA LEU A 85 5.30 12.51 4.53
C LEU A 85 6.76 12.97 4.59
N ALA A 86 7.65 12.10 5.04
CA ALA A 86 9.09 12.37 5.05
C ALA A 86 9.63 12.59 3.64
N GLN A 87 9.17 11.81 2.66
CA GLN A 87 9.55 11.96 1.27
C GLN A 87 9.14 13.34 0.72
N LEU A 88 7.91 13.77 0.97
CA LEU A 88 7.45 15.09 0.56
C LEU A 88 8.32 16.21 1.16
N CYS A 89 8.68 16.11 2.43
CA CYS A 89 9.56 17.08 3.07
C CYS A 89 10.96 17.10 2.44
N ALA A 90 11.56 15.93 2.21
CA ALA A 90 12.88 15.83 1.59
C ALA A 90 12.88 16.36 0.16
N GLU A 91 11.88 15.99 -0.65
CA GLU A 91 11.76 16.45 -2.03
C GLU A 91 11.57 17.97 -2.10
N ASN A 92 10.75 18.53 -1.23
CA ASN A 92 10.55 19.98 -1.18
C ASN A 92 11.87 20.73 -0.92
N GLU A 93 12.70 20.27 0.00
CA GLU A 93 14.00 20.89 0.27
C GLU A 93 14.96 20.71 -0.92
N LEU A 94 15.02 19.54 -1.53
CA LEU A 94 15.86 19.31 -2.71
C LEU A 94 15.40 20.13 -3.91
N VAL A 95 14.09 20.33 -4.08
CA VAL A 95 13.53 21.19 -5.12
C VAL A 95 13.85 22.66 -4.87
N LYS A 96 13.78 23.15 -3.62
CA LYS A 96 14.19 24.52 -3.27
C LYS A 96 15.65 24.79 -3.68
N VAL A 97 16.55 23.84 -3.39
CA VAL A 97 17.97 23.97 -3.78
C VAL A 97 18.11 24.06 -5.31
N ARG A 98 17.35 23.29 -6.07
CA ARG A 98 17.38 23.33 -7.55
C ARG A 98 16.79 24.63 -8.10
N LEU A 99 15.70 25.11 -7.51
CA LEU A 99 15.02 26.33 -7.97
C LEU A 99 15.81 27.59 -7.67
N ALA A 100 16.69 27.57 -6.66
CA ALA A 100 17.56 28.69 -6.33
C ALA A 100 18.53 29.07 -7.48
N ARG A 101 18.74 28.16 -8.44
CA ARG A 101 19.64 28.33 -9.60
C ARG A 101 21.06 28.81 -9.22
N GLN A 102 21.45 28.57 -8.00
CA GLN A 102 22.76 28.86 -7.46
C GLN A 102 23.38 27.58 -6.95
N MET A 103 24.70 27.48 -7.09
CA MET A 103 25.39 26.32 -6.52
C MET A 103 25.36 26.44 -4.99
N PRO A 104 24.81 25.46 -4.27
CA PRO A 104 24.74 25.53 -2.82
C PRO A 104 26.16 25.46 -2.21
N ASP A 105 26.38 26.22 -1.14
CA ASP A 105 27.61 26.16 -0.36
C ASP A 105 27.74 24.81 0.35
N VAL A 106 29.00 24.35 0.49
CA VAL A 106 29.31 23.12 1.23
C VAL A 106 29.03 23.37 2.71
N GLY A 107 28.23 22.50 3.32
CA GLY A 107 27.87 22.64 4.73
C GLY A 107 26.64 21.82 5.09
N ASP A 108 26.21 21.99 6.32
CA ASP A 108 25.06 21.30 6.90
C ASP A 108 24.04 22.35 7.37
N SER A 109 22.79 22.10 7.11
CA SER A 109 21.67 22.94 7.59
C SER A 109 20.50 22.05 7.99
N THR A 110 19.67 22.55 8.90
CA THR A 110 18.45 21.83 9.34
C THR A 110 17.26 22.74 9.19
N GLN A 111 16.19 22.22 8.60
CA GLN A 111 14.93 22.93 8.38
C GLN A 111 13.80 22.15 9.03
N ALA A 112 12.84 22.86 9.63
CA ALA A 112 11.60 22.25 10.09
C ALA A 112 10.62 22.09 8.93
N CYS A 113 9.93 20.97 8.88
CA CYS A 113 8.90 20.68 7.90
C CYS A 113 7.64 20.16 8.59
N ALA A 114 6.53 20.87 8.41
CA ALA A 114 5.23 20.45 8.92
C ALA A 114 4.38 19.88 7.78
N GLN A 115 3.98 18.61 7.89
CA GLN A 115 3.13 17.94 6.92
C GLN A 115 2.04 17.13 7.62
N ALA A 116 0.80 17.32 7.18
CA ALA A 116 -0.38 16.63 7.73
C ALA A 116 -0.46 16.63 9.27
N GLY A 117 -0.09 17.76 9.90
CA GLY A 117 -0.11 17.91 11.36
C GLY A 117 1.08 17.27 12.10
N ARG A 118 2.04 16.69 11.38
CA ARG A 118 3.28 16.14 11.95
C ARG A 118 4.44 17.10 11.76
N GLN A 119 5.29 17.19 12.77
CA GLN A 119 6.52 17.98 12.73
C GLN A 119 7.71 17.08 12.41
N LEU A 120 8.40 17.38 11.31
CA LEU A 120 9.57 16.64 10.85
C LEU A 120 10.74 17.60 10.78
N ALA A 121 11.96 17.10 11.00
CA ALA A 121 13.18 17.86 10.80
C ALA A 121 13.92 17.32 9.57
N VAL A 122 14.33 18.21 8.67
CA VAL A 122 15.08 17.85 7.47
C VAL A 122 16.51 18.40 7.62
N ALA A 123 17.49 17.52 7.79
CA ALA A 123 18.90 17.87 7.73
C ALA A 123 19.36 17.80 6.28
N VAL A 124 19.87 18.91 5.76
CA VAL A 124 20.42 19.02 4.40
C VAL A 124 21.94 19.07 4.50
N HIS A 125 22.60 18.10 3.87
CA HIS A 125 24.06 17.99 3.81
C HIS A 125 24.54 18.25 2.39
N VAL A 126 25.35 19.29 2.20
CA VAL A 126 25.97 19.61 0.91
C VAL A 126 27.43 19.22 0.94
N ARG A 127 27.82 18.34 0.03
CA ARG A 127 29.19 17.82 -0.06
C ARG A 127 29.79 18.08 -1.45
N PRO A 128 31.08 18.35 -1.55
CA PRO A 128 31.76 18.48 -2.83
C PRO A 128 31.75 17.14 -3.57
N THR A 129 31.84 17.20 -4.88
CA THR A 129 32.08 16.03 -5.74
C THR A 129 33.44 16.14 -6.40
N PRO A 130 34.00 15.07 -6.98
CA PRO A 130 35.29 15.12 -7.71
C PRO A 130 35.28 16.16 -8.84
N ASN A 131 34.12 16.42 -9.45
CA ASN A 131 33.98 17.49 -10.42
C ASN A 131 33.50 18.77 -9.69
N PRO A 132 34.27 19.87 -9.69
CA PRO A 132 33.91 21.08 -8.95
C PRO A 132 32.65 21.80 -9.46
N SER A 133 32.17 21.45 -10.67
CA SER A 133 30.93 21.99 -11.23
C SER A 133 29.67 21.35 -10.65
N PHE A 134 29.81 20.36 -9.76
CA PHE A 134 28.68 19.66 -9.15
C PHE A 134 28.81 19.63 -7.63
N ARG A 135 27.67 19.56 -6.96
CA ARG A 135 27.54 19.32 -5.52
C ARG A 135 26.58 18.16 -5.28
N ARG A 136 26.91 17.31 -4.33
CA ARG A 136 25.98 16.30 -3.81
C ARG A 136 25.22 16.91 -2.65
N VAL A 137 23.89 16.91 -2.77
CA VAL A 137 22.97 17.39 -1.75
C VAL A 137 22.18 16.19 -1.22
N GLU A 138 22.27 15.96 0.07
CA GLU A 138 21.51 14.91 0.77
C GLU A 138 20.52 15.57 1.72
N ALA A 139 19.27 15.13 1.67
CA ALA A 139 18.22 15.49 2.62
C ALA A 139 17.92 14.27 3.48
N GLN A 140 18.16 14.35 4.77
CA GLN A 140 17.83 13.32 5.76
C GLN A 140 16.69 13.83 6.63
N VAL A 141 15.61 13.07 6.69
CA VAL A 141 14.41 13.43 7.45
C VAL A 141 14.36 12.64 8.75
N PHE A 142 14.06 13.36 9.82
CA PHE A 142 13.90 12.83 11.17
C PHE A 142 12.48 13.06 11.64
N ASP A 143 11.97 12.12 12.44
CA ASP A 143 10.71 12.26 13.15
C ASP A 143 10.84 13.15 14.40
N GLU A 144 9.73 13.32 15.13
CA GLU A 144 9.70 14.10 16.39
C GLU A 144 10.60 13.51 17.48
N GLY A 145 10.91 12.21 17.40
CA GLY A 145 11.82 11.50 18.32
C GLY A 145 13.28 11.54 17.87
N ALA A 146 13.62 12.33 16.84
CA ALA A 146 14.94 12.38 16.23
C ALA A 146 15.41 11.05 15.62
N HIS A 147 14.48 10.13 15.27
CA HIS A 147 14.82 8.91 14.54
C HIS A 147 14.85 9.18 13.04
N PRO A 148 15.86 8.67 12.33
CA PRO A 148 15.93 8.84 10.87
C PRO A 148 14.84 8.02 10.19
N VAL A 149 14.01 8.69 9.39
CA VAL A 149 12.89 8.08 8.64
C VAL A 149 13.30 7.79 7.20
N LEU A 150 13.92 8.78 6.53
CA LEU A 150 14.23 8.70 5.10
C LEU A 150 15.48 9.53 4.79
N ARG A 151 16.25 9.09 3.78
CA ARG A 151 17.34 9.84 3.19
C ARG A 151 17.18 9.86 1.67
N LEU A 152 17.21 11.05 1.08
CA LEU A 152 17.27 11.26 -0.37
C LEU A 152 18.52 12.04 -0.73
N ALA A 153 19.08 11.78 -1.91
CA ALA A 153 20.24 12.50 -2.42
C ALA A 153 20.03 12.90 -3.86
N THR A 154 20.59 14.06 -4.21
CA THR A 154 20.61 14.55 -5.60
C THR A 154 21.97 15.18 -5.91
N ILE A 155 22.23 15.39 -7.19
CA ILE A 155 23.39 16.14 -7.67
C ILE A 155 22.89 17.41 -8.30
N VAL A 156 23.46 18.53 -7.90
CA VAL A 156 23.16 19.88 -8.42
C VAL A 156 24.40 20.39 -9.14
N GLY A 157 24.23 20.82 -10.38
CA GLY A 157 25.27 21.43 -11.19
C GLY A 157 25.27 22.96 -11.12
N ARG A 158 26.33 23.57 -11.60
CA ARG A 158 26.39 25.01 -11.83
C ARG A 158 25.51 25.35 -13.03
N TYR A 159 24.67 26.37 -12.91
CA TYR A 159 23.84 26.92 -13.98
C TYR A 159 24.55 28.06 -14.70
#